data_cfcfe0ee6f9e7461d1d1909d9e3a3deb
#
_entry.id   cfcfe0ee6f9e7461d1d1909d9e3a3deb
#
_cell.length_a   1.000
_cell.length_b   1.000
_cell.length_c   1.000
_cell.angle_alpha   90.00
_cell.angle_beta   90.00
_cell.angle_gamma   90.00
#
_symmetry.space_group_name_H-M   'P 1'
#
loop_
_entity.id
_entity.type
_entity.pdbx_description
1 polymer ?
#
loop_
_entity_poly.entity_id
_entity_poly.type
_entity_poly.pdbx_seq_one_letter_code
_entity_poly.pdbx_strand_id
1 'polypeptide(L)'
;MTRILLSILSLVFLGNAFAAGPLIRFGRGFAAEEQVWLMSARPDLTPNQGKRYELKQILFQANPERFQAFLAGELDAGTAPGLAVIFARAQGMDMKIVANVCLEAHGQEYFTTTYMVKDDGPIKSVKDLKGGTIGVVGIKTATDLWARAGLINAGLVPDKDTKVVPMAFPVIGDAVRTGKVSAGTFVEPFYSAEMAKGGLRKLFTAVEAVGYEHELLDIFFGEKFLKSNPDAVRAFLEDYVAVTRYYLANMEQAKRDLHKAGFVRTPIDIYLKNADWKRAPDARVNVDSLKKLSTFMLDKLQWLEKPVNVDGMVDQSYLPR
;
A
#
# COMPACT_ATOMS: atom_id res chain seq x y z
N MET A 1 7.95 16.42 -81.15
CA MET A 1 8.55 15.90 -79.92
C MET A 1 7.98 16.63 -78.73
N THR A 2 6.89 16.09 -78.13
CA THR A 2 6.12 16.73 -77.08
C THR A 2 6.55 16.04 -75.74
N ARG A 3 7.18 16.84 -74.87
CA ARG A 3 7.57 16.34 -73.52
C ARG A 3 6.39 16.55 -72.54
N ILE A 4 5.85 15.47 -72.06
CA ILE A 4 4.86 15.44 -70.95
C ILE A 4 5.63 15.50 -69.63
N LEU A 5 5.48 16.57 -68.85
CA LEU A 5 5.91 16.67 -67.46
C LEU A 5 4.85 15.98 -66.59
N LEU A 6 5.23 14.85 -65.93
CA LEU A 6 4.46 14.23 -64.88
C LEU A 6 4.81 14.92 -63.55
N SER A 7 3.90 15.74 -63.02
CA SER A 7 4.02 16.28 -61.65
C SER A 7 3.55 15.24 -60.66
N ILE A 8 4.49 14.68 -59.87
CA ILE A 8 4.20 13.78 -58.73
C ILE A 8 3.81 14.63 -57.55
N LEU A 9 2.54 14.66 -57.21
CA LEU A 9 2.01 15.30 -55.99
C LEU A 9 2.25 14.39 -54.81
N SER A 10 3.33 14.63 -54.05
CA SER A 10 3.62 13.90 -52.78
C SER A 10 2.67 14.37 -51.71
N LEU A 11 1.63 13.58 -51.40
CA LEU A 11 0.80 13.76 -50.23
C LEU A 11 1.64 13.45 -48.96
N VAL A 12 2.10 14.48 -48.28
CA VAL A 12 2.68 14.33 -46.95
C VAL A 12 1.55 14.09 -45.97
N PHE A 13 1.33 12.83 -45.58
CA PHE A 13 0.52 12.52 -44.42
C PHE A 13 1.27 12.99 -43.15
N LEU A 14 0.94 14.18 -42.66
CA LEU A 14 1.26 14.59 -41.31
C LEU A 14 0.41 13.72 -40.36
N GLY A 15 0.90 12.53 -40.06
CA GLY A 15 0.41 11.77 -38.91
C GLY A 15 0.68 12.61 -37.66
N ASN A 16 -0.37 13.08 -37.00
CA ASN A 16 -0.27 13.61 -35.66
C ASN A 16 0.21 12.46 -34.76
N ALA A 17 1.52 12.34 -34.61
CA ALA A 17 2.08 11.57 -33.50
C ALA A 17 1.66 12.34 -32.23
N PHE A 18 0.56 11.91 -31.60
CA PHE A 18 0.27 12.35 -30.25
C PHE A 18 1.51 11.96 -29.43
N ALA A 19 2.27 12.93 -28.99
CA ALA A 19 3.35 12.68 -28.06
C ALA A 19 2.75 11.96 -26.85
N ALA A 20 3.26 10.78 -26.53
CA ALA A 20 2.88 10.06 -25.33
C ALA A 20 3.01 11.00 -24.12
N GLY A 21 2.06 10.95 -23.20
CA GLY A 21 2.10 11.78 -22.00
C GLY A 21 3.35 11.51 -21.14
N PRO A 22 3.62 12.31 -20.11
CA PRO A 22 4.76 12.12 -19.22
C PRO A 22 4.79 10.71 -18.64
N LEU A 23 5.98 10.11 -18.56
CA LEU A 23 6.19 8.81 -17.91
C LEU A 23 6.12 8.96 -16.39
N ILE A 24 5.24 8.21 -15.75
CA ILE A 24 5.15 8.03 -14.30
C ILE A 24 5.90 6.75 -13.93
N ARG A 25 7.07 6.88 -13.31
CA ARG A 25 7.82 5.77 -12.72
C ARG A 25 7.26 5.51 -11.32
N PHE A 26 6.46 4.45 -11.20
CA PHE A 26 5.65 4.17 -10.02
C PHE A 26 6.19 2.98 -9.22
N GLY A 27 6.64 3.24 -7.99
CA GLY A 27 7.09 2.19 -7.07
C GLY A 27 5.91 1.50 -6.40
N ARG A 28 5.77 0.17 -6.58
CA ARG A 28 4.71 -0.64 -5.96
C ARG A 28 5.26 -1.73 -5.06
N GLY A 29 4.44 -2.25 -4.16
CA GLY A 29 4.67 -3.46 -3.37
C GLY A 29 3.96 -4.68 -3.95
N PHE A 30 3.75 -5.68 -3.07
CA PHE A 30 3.17 -6.99 -3.42
C PHE A 30 1.96 -7.39 -2.54
N ALA A 31 1.40 -6.45 -1.78
CA ALA A 31 0.22 -6.68 -0.94
C ALA A 31 -0.66 -5.43 -0.88
N ALA A 32 -1.97 -5.61 -0.85
CA ALA A 32 -2.99 -4.58 -0.65
C ALA A 32 -3.10 -3.50 -1.76
N GLU A 33 -2.52 -3.75 -2.94
CA GLU A 33 -2.44 -2.77 -4.04
C GLU A 33 -3.19 -3.24 -5.30
N GLU A 34 -4.23 -4.04 -5.15
CA GLU A 34 -4.91 -4.73 -6.26
C GLU A 34 -5.37 -3.78 -7.35
N GLN A 35 -5.96 -2.61 -7.01
CA GLN A 35 -6.39 -1.64 -8.00
C GLN A 35 -5.21 -0.97 -8.72
N VAL A 36 -4.06 -0.78 -8.05
CA VAL A 36 -2.84 -0.28 -8.68
C VAL A 36 -2.30 -1.31 -9.70
N TRP A 37 -2.25 -2.58 -9.30
CA TRP A 37 -1.80 -3.66 -10.21
C TRP A 37 -2.75 -3.82 -11.39
N LEU A 38 -4.06 -3.65 -11.15
CA LEU A 38 -5.10 -3.79 -12.17
C LEU A 38 -4.96 -2.74 -13.28
N MET A 39 -4.45 -1.54 -13.00
CA MET A 39 -4.13 -0.54 -14.02
C MET A 39 -3.14 -1.07 -15.07
N SER A 40 -2.23 -1.97 -14.69
CA SER A 40 -1.31 -2.62 -15.64
C SER A 40 -1.84 -3.95 -16.19
N ALA A 41 -2.60 -4.71 -15.39
CA ALA A 41 -3.19 -5.99 -15.83
C ALA A 41 -4.35 -5.77 -16.82
N ARG A 42 -5.07 -4.66 -16.73
CA ARG A 42 -6.26 -4.31 -17.52
C ARG A 42 -6.14 -2.87 -18.06
N PRO A 43 -5.24 -2.64 -19.04
CA PRO A 43 -5.05 -1.30 -19.62
C PRO A 43 -6.29 -0.76 -20.33
N ASP A 44 -7.24 -1.62 -20.67
CA ASP A 44 -8.57 -1.23 -21.18
C ASP A 44 -9.41 -0.43 -20.16
N LEU A 45 -9.10 -0.53 -18.87
CA LEU A 45 -9.75 0.24 -17.80
C LEU A 45 -9.11 1.62 -17.56
N THR A 46 -8.01 1.93 -18.25
CA THR A 46 -7.23 3.17 -18.08
C THR A 46 -7.14 3.97 -19.38
N PRO A 47 -8.24 4.61 -19.85
CA PRO A 47 -8.31 5.27 -21.16
C PRO A 47 -7.35 6.44 -21.34
N ASN A 48 -6.82 7.02 -20.26
CA ASN A 48 -5.84 8.09 -20.30
C ASN A 48 -4.40 7.59 -20.44
N GLN A 49 -4.12 6.33 -20.02
CA GLN A 49 -2.80 5.72 -20.16
C GLN A 49 -2.42 5.54 -21.63
N GLY A 50 -1.16 5.83 -21.99
CA GLY A 50 -0.70 5.85 -23.38
C GLY A 50 -1.07 7.14 -24.14
N LYS A 51 -1.80 8.08 -23.51
CA LYS A 51 -2.24 9.37 -24.12
C LYS A 51 -1.85 10.57 -23.28
N ARG A 52 -2.35 10.64 -22.04
CA ARG A 52 -2.13 11.77 -21.11
C ARG A 52 -1.01 11.47 -20.11
N TYR A 53 -0.68 10.21 -19.89
CA TYR A 53 0.45 9.72 -19.13
C TYR A 53 0.86 8.33 -19.61
N GLU A 54 2.11 7.95 -19.33
CA GLU A 54 2.61 6.58 -19.40
C GLU A 54 2.85 6.06 -17.99
N LEU A 55 2.58 4.77 -17.72
CA LEU A 55 2.78 4.15 -16.42
C LEU A 55 3.81 3.02 -16.49
N LYS A 56 4.89 3.15 -15.72
CA LYS A 56 5.86 2.07 -15.49
C LYS A 56 5.85 1.69 -14.02
N GLN A 57 5.25 0.57 -13.69
CA GLN A 57 5.26 0.02 -12.34
C GLN A 57 6.57 -0.74 -12.07
N ILE A 58 7.20 -0.46 -10.93
CA ILE A 58 8.45 -1.07 -10.48
C ILE A 58 8.21 -1.68 -9.10
N LEU A 59 8.46 -3.00 -8.97
CA LEU A 59 8.27 -3.75 -7.74
C LEU A 59 9.42 -3.51 -6.76
N PHE A 60 9.08 -3.22 -5.52
CA PHE A 60 10.00 -3.14 -4.38
C PHE A 60 9.56 -4.10 -3.27
N GLN A 61 10.51 -4.72 -2.58
CA GLN A 61 10.22 -5.63 -1.48
C GLN A 61 9.87 -4.88 -0.19
N ALA A 62 10.42 -3.66 -0.02
CA ALA A 62 10.22 -2.87 1.19
C ALA A 62 10.21 -1.35 0.91
N ASN A 63 9.59 -0.58 1.81
CA ASN A 63 9.54 0.88 1.70
C ASN A 63 10.92 1.58 1.74
N PRO A 64 11.92 1.15 2.53
CA PRO A 64 13.24 1.79 2.51
C PRO A 64 13.89 1.81 1.13
N GLU A 65 13.86 0.67 0.40
CA GLU A 65 14.38 0.59 -0.97
C GLU A 65 13.62 1.53 -1.92
N ARG A 66 12.28 1.56 -1.81
CA ARG A 66 11.41 2.43 -2.62
C ARG A 66 11.73 3.90 -2.38
N PHE A 67 11.93 4.31 -1.12
CA PHE A 67 12.28 5.69 -0.80
C PHE A 67 13.70 6.06 -1.21
N GLN A 68 14.66 5.14 -1.17
CA GLN A 68 16.00 5.36 -1.73
C GLN A 68 15.94 5.59 -3.24
N ALA A 69 15.19 4.76 -3.98
CA ALA A 69 14.98 4.94 -5.42
C ALA A 69 14.25 6.28 -5.72
N PHE A 70 13.30 6.68 -4.88
CA PHE A 70 12.64 7.99 -4.99
C PHE A 70 13.61 9.15 -4.78
N LEU A 71 14.45 9.09 -3.75
CA LEU A 71 15.49 10.12 -3.49
C LEU A 71 16.55 10.18 -4.61
N ALA A 72 16.88 9.03 -5.20
CA ALA A 72 17.79 8.96 -6.36
C ALA A 72 17.16 9.51 -7.65
N GLY A 73 15.86 9.89 -7.63
CA GLY A 73 15.14 10.37 -8.81
C GLY A 73 14.79 9.26 -9.81
N GLU A 74 14.80 8.00 -9.38
CA GLU A 74 14.40 6.85 -10.18
C GLU A 74 12.89 6.61 -10.18
N LEU A 75 12.17 7.19 -9.20
CA LEU A 75 10.72 7.16 -9.07
C LEU A 75 10.14 8.57 -9.04
N ASP A 76 8.94 8.71 -9.58
CA ASP A 76 8.11 9.92 -9.53
C ASP A 76 6.98 9.79 -8.51
N ALA A 77 6.53 8.56 -8.27
CA ALA A 77 5.40 8.22 -7.43
C ALA A 77 5.53 6.80 -6.87
N GLY A 78 4.63 6.45 -5.98
CA GLY A 78 4.50 5.08 -5.49
C GLY A 78 3.43 4.94 -4.42
N THR A 79 3.29 3.72 -3.91
CA THR A 79 2.49 3.45 -2.71
C THR A 79 3.38 3.41 -1.49
N ALA A 80 2.86 3.82 -0.34
CA ALA A 80 3.50 3.62 0.95
C ALA A 80 2.47 3.67 2.09
N PRO A 81 2.72 3.01 3.23
CA PRO A 81 1.95 3.26 4.42
C PRO A 81 2.03 4.73 4.83
N GLY A 82 0.90 5.32 5.26
CA GLY A 82 0.84 6.72 5.68
C GLY A 82 1.91 7.08 6.71
N LEU A 83 2.16 6.18 7.68
CA LEU A 83 3.24 6.39 8.66
C LEU A 83 4.64 6.48 8.01
N ALA A 84 4.89 5.73 6.94
CA ALA A 84 6.18 5.77 6.24
C ALA A 84 6.36 7.10 5.50
N VAL A 85 5.27 7.67 4.94
CA VAL A 85 5.29 9.03 4.38
C VAL A 85 5.50 10.07 5.47
N ILE A 86 4.90 9.92 6.67
CA ILE A 86 5.17 10.79 7.82
C ILE A 86 6.66 10.78 8.17
N PHE A 87 7.31 9.61 8.24
CA PHE A 87 8.76 9.51 8.45
C PHE A 87 9.56 10.18 7.34
N ALA A 88 9.21 9.92 6.08
CA ALA A 88 9.89 10.51 4.93
C ALA A 88 9.81 12.04 4.97
N ARG A 89 8.65 12.60 5.28
CA ARG A 89 8.45 14.05 5.45
C ARG A 89 9.22 14.61 6.64
N ALA A 90 9.29 13.88 7.76
CA ALA A 90 10.11 14.27 8.91
C ALA A 90 11.61 14.36 8.56
N GLN A 91 12.06 13.57 7.59
CA GLN A 91 13.43 13.58 7.06
C GLN A 91 13.63 14.59 5.90
N GLY A 92 12.62 15.40 5.57
CA GLY A 92 12.69 16.43 4.55
C GLY A 92 12.47 15.95 3.12
N MET A 93 11.93 14.75 2.90
CA MET A 93 11.59 14.29 1.55
C MET A 93 10.40 15.07 1.00
N ASP A 94 10.54 15.63 -0.21
CA ASP A 94 9.50 16.41 -0.89
C ASP A 94 8.51 15.51 -1.64
N MET A 95 7.53 14.98 -0.90
CA MET A 95 6.44 14.17 -1.43
C MET A 95 5.10 14.53 -0.80
N LYS A 96 4.03 14.27 -1.52
CA LYS A 96 2.65 14.46 -1.07
C LYS A 96 1.86 13.16 -1.23
N ILE A 97 1.02 12.84 -0.26
CA ILE A 97 -0.05 11.85 -0.43
C ILE A 97 -1.16 12.50 -1.27
N VAL A 98 -1.60 11.81 -2.31
CA VAL A 98 -2.63 12.32 -3.24
C VAL A 98 -3.89 11.47 -3.29
N ALA A 99 -3.81 10.20 -2.89
CA ALA A 99 -4.94 9.28 -2.89
C ALA A 99 -4.75 8.15 -1.86
N ASN A 100 -5.87 7.63 -1.35
CA ASN A 100 -5.91 6.42 -0.54
C ASN A 100 -5.85 5.17 -1.45
N VAL A 101 -5.22 4.11 -0.97
CA VAL A 101 -5.25 2.77 -1.55
C VAL A 101 -6.16 1.86 -0.75
N CYS A 102 -5.93 1.77 0.57
CA CYS A 102 -6.77 0.99 1.47
C CYS A 102 -6.59 1.40 2.94
N LEU A 103 -7.54 0.97 3.75
CA LEU A 103 -7.68 1.29 5.17
C LEU A 103 -7.62 0.02 6.01
N GLU A 104 -7.04 0.11 7.19
CA GLU A 104 -7.33 -0.78 8.30
C GLU A 104 -8.69 -0.37 8.88
N ALA A 105 -9.69 -1.26 8.84
CA ALA A 105 -11.06 -0.92 9.17
C ALA A 105 -11.72 -1.97 10.08
N HIS A 106 -12.74 -1.54 10.81
CA HIS A 106 -13.65 -2.43 11.53
C HIS A 106 -14.64 -3.07 10.56
N GLY A 107 -15.12 -4.25 10.90
CA GLY A 107 -16.15 -4.99 10.16
C GLY A 107 -15.69 -6.41 9.85
N GLN A 108 -16.65 -7.34 9.82
CA GLN A 108 -16.34 -8.74 9.48
C GLN A 108 -16.13 -8.94 7.98
N GLU A 109 -16.62 -8.01 7.18
CA GLU A 109 -16.49 -7.99 5.72
C GLU A 109 -15.11 -7.52 5.25
N TYR A 110 -14.34 -6.84 6.11
CA TYR A 110 -13.04 -6.32 5.76
C TYR A 110 -11.92 -7.12 6.41
N PHE A 111 -10.84 -7.28 5.67
CA PHE A 111 -9.58 -7.71 6.24
C PHE A 111 -8.94 -6.56 7.02
N THR A 112 -8.31 -6.89 8.13
CA THR A 112 -7.40 -6.01 8.88
C THR A 112 -6.18 -6.80 9.29
N THR A 113 -5.02 -6.17 9.26
CA THR A 113 -3.75 -6.81 9.66
C THR A 113 -3.91 -7.46 11.03
N THR A 114 -3.62 -8.75 11.08
CA THR A 114 -3.92 -9.61 12.23
C THR A 114 -2.65 -10.11 12.89
N TYR A 115 -2.63 -10.10 14.21
CA TYR A 115 -1.61 -10.75 15.03
C TYR A 115 -2.11 -12.09 15.52
N MET A 116 -1.36 -13.14 15.24
CA MET A 116 -1.75 -14.50 15.60
C MET A 116 -0.74 -15.14 16.56
N VAL A 117 -1.23 -16.06 17.34
CA VAL A 117 -0.50 -16.91 18.29
C VAL A 117 -0.79 -18.38 18.00
N LYS A 118 -0.02 -19.27 18.59
CA LYS A 118 -0.26 -20.71 18.53
C LYS A 118 -1.64 -21.03 19.11
N ASP A 119 -2.43 -21.84 18.42
CA ASP A 119 -3.83 -22.12 18.76
C ASP A 119 -3.96 -22.81 20.12
N ASP A 120 -3.20 -23.88 20.35
CA ASP A 120 -3.14 -24.64 21.59
C ASP A 120 -2.18 -24.04 22.65
N GLY A 121 -1.62 -22.84 22.39
CA GLY A 121 -0.65 -22.18 23.25
C GLY A 121 -1.27 -21.50 24.48
N PRO A 122 -0.44 -21.11 25.47
CA PRO A 122 -0.89 -20.50 26.74
C PRO A 122 -1.33 -19.05 26.57
N ILE A 123 -0.93 -18.35 25.50
CA ILE A 123 -1.21 -16.92 25.30
C ILE A 123 -2.68 -16.75 24.93
N LYS A 124 -3.50 -16.16 25.79
CA LYS A 124 -4.93 -15.92 25.58
C LYS A 124 -5.27 -14.45 25.37
N SER A 125 -4.41 -13.54 25.81
CA SER A 125 -4.54 -12.10 25.72
C SER A 125 -3.19 -11.45 25.38
N VAL A 126 -3.20 -10.16 24.99
CA VAL A 126 -1.96 -9.42 24.72
C VAL A 126 -1.07 -9.31 25.98
N LYS A 127 -1.66 -9.31 27.18
CA LYS A 127 -0.90 -9.28 28.46
C LYS A 127 -0.03 -10.52 28.65
N ASP A 128 -0.43 -11.66 28.10
CA ASP A 128 0.31 -12.92 28.21
C ASP A 128 1.58 -12.93 27.32
N LEU A 129 1.79 -11.89 26.51
CA LEU A 129 3.03 -11.70 25.74
C LEU A 129 4.20 -11.19 26.59
N LYS A 130 3.99 -10.93 27.89
CA LYS A 130 5.08 -10.52 28.78
C LYS A 130 6.17 -11.60 28.85
N GLY A 131 7.43 -11.17 28.62
CA GLY A 131 8.58 -12.05 28.51
C GLY A 131 8.74 -12.73 27.13
N GLY A 132 7.76 -12.55 26.23
CA GLY A 132 7.73 -13.15 24.91
C GLY A 132 8.31 -12.27 23.80
N THR A 133 8.03 -12.68 22.56
CA THR A 133 8.53 -12.03 21.34
C THR A 133 7.43 -11.92 20.31
N ILE A 134 7.30 -10.77 19.64
CA ILE A 134 6.40 -10.55 18.48
C ILE A 134 7.22 -10.41 17.20
N GLY A 135 6.89 -11.20 16.18
CA GLY A 135 7.43 -11.08 14.82
C GLY A 135 6.67 -10.03 13.99
N VAL A 136 7.39 -9.05 13.45
CA VAL A 136 6.87 -8.00 12.57
C VAL A 136 7.70 -7.93 11.29
N VAL A 137 7.18 -7.34 10.19
CA VAL A 137 7.91 -7.32 8.92
C VAL A 137 9.17 -6.45 8.95
N GLY A 138 9.23 -5.49 9.85
CA GLY A 138 10.37 -4.60 10.03
C GLY A 138 10.15 -3.60 11.17
N ILE A 139 11.24 -3.10 11.72
CA ILE A 139 11.20 -2.08 12.77
C ILE A 139 10.81 -0.73 12.14
N LYS A 140 10.01 0.06 12.87
CA LYS A 140 9.43 1.33 12.43
C LYS A 140 8.55 1.20 11.16
N THR A 141 7.96 0.01 10.95
CA THR A 141 6.93 -0.22 9.93
C THR A 141 5.54 -0.15 10.54
N ALA A 142 4.50 -0.23 9.70
CA ALA A 142 3.11 -0.30 10.15
C ALA A 142 2.86 -1.48 11.09
N THR A 143 3.40 -2.66 10.76
CA THR A 143 3.29 -3.86 11.61
C THR A 143 3.99 -3.70 12.96
N ASP A 144 5.08 -2.97 13.03
CA ASP A 144 5.75 -2.65 14.30
C ASP A 144 4.93 -1.65 15.12
N LEU A 145 4.37 -0.62 14.49
CA LEU A 145 3.51 0.37 15.15
C LEU A 145 2.32 -0.31 15.84
N TRP A 146 1.59 -1.14 15.13
CA TRP A 146 0.41 -1.83 15.68
C TRP A 146 0.77 -2.85 16.75
N ALA A 147 1.89 -3.59 16.59
CA ALA A 147 2.40 -4.46 17.66
C ALA A 147 2.64 -3.68 18.94
N ARG A 148 3.36 -2.55 18.85
CA ARG A 148 3.65 -1.68 20.00
C ARG A 148 2.39 -1.05 20.58
N ALA A 149 1.47 -0.60 19.72
CA ALA A 149 0.18 -0.07 20.17
C ALA A 149 -0.61 -1.10 20.98
N GLY A 150 -0.72 -2.33 20.48
CA GLY A 150 -1.36 -3.43 21.21
C GLY A 150 -0.70 -3.72 22.56
N LEU A 151 0.63 -3.75 22.61
CA LEU A 151 1.39 -3.93 23.87
C LEU A 151 1.14 -2.80 24.84
N ILE A 152 1.25 -1.53 24.40
CA ILE A 152 1.02 -0.34 25.25
C ILE A 152 -0.40 -0.35 25.82
N ASN A 153 -1.40 -0.64 25.00
CA ASN A 153 -2.80 -0.70 25.46
C ASN A 153 -3.05 -1.85 26.44
N ALA A 154 -2.27 -2.91 26.39
CA ALA A 154 -2.29 -4.01 27.37
C ALA A 154 -1.48 -3.70 28.64
N GLY A 155 -0.84 -2.53 28.75
CA GLY A 155 -0.01 -2.13 29.88
C GLY A 155 1.39 -2.73 29.87
N LEU A 156 1.85 -3.22 28.69
CA LEU A 156 3.20 -3.73 28.49
C LEU A 156 4.10 -2.66 27.85
N VAL A 157 5.39 -2.69 28.21
CA VAL A 157 6.40 -1.80 27.64
C VAL A 157 7.11 -2.52 26.49
N PRO A 158 6.96 -2.05 25.23
CA PRO A 158 7.67 -2.63 24.07
C PRO A 158 9.19 -2.64 24.31
N ASP A 159 9.85 -3.69 23.85
CA ASP A 159 11.28 -4.00 23.97
C ASP A 159 11.78 -4.27 25.40
N LYS A 160 11.00 -3.91 26.43
CA LYS A 160 11.28 -4.22 27.83
C LYS A 160 10.50 -5.47 28.28
N ASP A 161 9.16 -5.42 28.19
CA ASP A 161 8.29 -6.53 28.61
C ASP A 161 8.10 -7.57 27.50
N THR A 162 8.10 -7.15 26.23
CA THR A 162 7.94 -8.01 25.05
C THR A 162 8.86 -7.53 23.95
N LYS A 163 9.71 -8.40 23.40
CA LYS A 163 10.62 -8.06 22.31
C LYS A 163 9.86 -7.98 20.98
N VAL A 164 10.16 -6.97 20.15
CA VAL A 164 9.67 -6.88 18.78
C VAL A 164 10.83 -7.18 17.83
N VAL A 165 10.66 -8.17 16.95
CA VAL A 165 11.74 -8.65 16.07
C VAL A 165 11.33 -8.65 14.61
N PRO A 166 12.22 -8.23 13.68
CA PRO A 166 11.91 -8.24 12.25
C PRO A 166 11.98 -9.67 11.69
N MET A 167 10.97 -10.02 10.88
CA MET A 167 10.84 -11.29 10.18
C MET A 167 10.07 -11.11 8.87
N ALA A 168 10.50 -11.77 7.79
CA ALA A 168 9.76 -11.77 6.53
C ALA A 168 8.41 -12.51 6.67
N PHE A 169 7.33 -12.01 6.05
CA PHE A 169 5.99 -12.60 6.12
C PHE A 169 5.95 -14.13 5.89
N PRO A 170 6.65 -14.69 4.87
CA PRO A 170 6.55 -16.13 4.59
C PRO A 170 7.03 -17.05 5.72
N VAL A 171 7.85 -16.55 6.66
CA VAL A 171 8.43 -17.39 7.74
C VAL A 171 7.76 -17.16 9.10
N ILE A 172 6.90 -16.16 9.24
CA ILE A 172 6.29 -15.79 10.53
C ILE A 172 5.39 -16.91 11.05
N GLY A 173 4.57 -17.53 10.17
CA GLY A 173 3.65 -18.60 10.58
C GLY A 173 4.36 -19.79 11.22
N ASP A 174 5.41 -20.26 10.60
CA ASP A 174 6.20 -21.39 11.14
C ASP A 174 6.98 -20.98 12.40
N ALA A 175 7.45 -19.73 12.48
CA ALA A 175 8.10 -19.23 13.69
C ALA A 175 7.14 -19.18 14.89
N VAL A 176 5.86 -18.85 14.69
CA VAL A 176 4.84 -18.91 15.75
C VAL A 176 4.52 -20.36 16.14
N ARG A 177 4.29 -21.26 15.15
CA ARG A 177 3.99 -22.68 15.42
C ARG A 177 5.09 -23.40 16.20
N THR A 178 6.34 -23.10 15.85
CA THR A 178 7.52 -23.71 16.51
C THR A 178 7.89 -23.03 17.83
N GLY A 179 7.21 -21.91 18.21
CA GLY A 179 7.52 -21.17 19.42
C GLY A 179 8.79 -20.31 19.34
N LYS A 180 9.36 -20.13 18.13
CA LYS A 180 10.49 -19.20 17.91
C LYS A 180 10.13 -17.77 18.24
N VAL A 181 8.86 -17.39 17.99
CA VAL A 181 8.23 -16.16 18.46
C VAL A 181 6.88 -16.50 19.10
N SER A 182 6.47 -15.68 20.07
CA SER A 182 5.22 -15.86 20.82
C SER A 182 3.99 -15.47 20.02
N ALA A 183 4.11 -14.46 19.17
CA ALA A 183 3.09 -13.96 18.25
C ALA A 183 3.74 -13.48 16.97
N GLY A 184 2.94 -13.32 15.91
CA GLY A 184 3.41 -12.79 14.64
C GLY A 184 2.33 -12.01 13.90
N THR A 185 2.76 -11.17 12.97
CA THR A 185 1.90 -10.33 12.12
C THR A 185 1.58 -11.03 10.82
N PHE A 186 0.31 -10.95 10.39
CA PHE A 186 -0.17 -11.52 9.14
C PHE A 186 -0.99 -10.53 8.34
N VAL A 187 -0.71 -10.49 7.05
CA VAL A 187 -1.45 -9.73 6.02
C VAL A 187 -1.87 -10.68 4.91
N GLU A 188 -2.87 -10.31 4.11
CA GLU A 188 -3.19 -11.09 2.91
C GLU A 188 -2.07 -10.93 1.84
N PRO A 189 -1.74 -12.00 1.10
CA PRO A 189 -2.38 -13.33 1.08
C PRO A 189 -1.80 -14.34 2.11
N PHE A 190 -0.85 -13.94 2.94
CA PHE A 190 -0.19 -14.83 3.91
C PHE A 190 -1.14 -15.27 5.01
N TYR A 191 -2.05 -14.39 5.47
CA TYR A 191 -3.03 -14.73 6.50
C TYR A 191 -3.88 -15.93 6.10
N SER A 192 -4.52 -15.90 4.93
CA SER A 192 -5.35 -17.00 4.44
C SER A 192 -4.56 -18.29 4.21
N ALA A 193 -3.33 -18.19 3.71
CA ALA A 193 -2.44 -19.34 3.54
C ALA A 193 -2.10 -19.99 4.89
N GLU A 194 -1.84 -19.19 5.91
CA GLU A 194 -1.51 -19.70 7.25
C GLU A 194 -2.74 -20.24 7.99
N MET A 195 -3.92 -19.62 7.80
CA MET A 195 -5.19 -20.14 8.32
C MET A 195 -5.53 -21.50 7.70
N ALA A 196 -5.28 -21.70 6.40
CA ALA A 196 -5.49 -22.99 5.74
C ALA A 196 -4.56 -24.11 6.29
N LYS A 197 -3.35 -23.78 6.74
CA LYS A 197 -2.45 -24.74 7.39
C LYS A 197 -2.91 -25.11 8.81
N GLY A 198 -3.67 -24.24 9.49
CA GLY A 198 -4.10 -24.41 10.87
C GLY A 198 -3.00 -24.20 11.91
N GLY A 199 -3.34 -24.47 13.18
CA GLY A 199 -2.42 -24.37 14.33
C GLY A 199 -2.15 -22.95 14.81
N LEU A 200 -2.83 -21.93 14.24
CA LEU A 200 -2.76 -20.54 14.66
C LEU A 200 -4.17 -19.98 14.89
N ARG A 201 -4.28 -19.02 15.79
CA ARG A 201 -5.51 -18.25 16.03
C ARG A 201 -5.21 -16.76 16.20
N LYS A 202 -6.18 -15.96 15.88
CA LYS A 202 -6.15 -14.50 16.08
C LYS A 202 -5.95 -14.16 17.56
N LEU A 203 -5.11 -13.18 17.85
CA LEU A 203 -4.95 -12.56 19.15
C LEU A 203 -5.54 -11.15 19.18
N PHE A 204 -5.15 -10.30 18.24
CA PHE A 204 -5.67 -8.95 18.04
C PHE A 204 -5.42 -8.47 16.60
N THR A 205 -6.00 -7.34 16.23
CA THR A 205 -5.84 -6.72 14.90
C THR A 205 -5.21 -5.33 14.99
N ALA A 206 -4.79 -4.80 13.85
CA ALA A 206 -4.27 -3.44 13.72
C ALA A 206 -5.30 -2.40 14.23
N VAL A 207 -6.57 -2.56 13.87
CA VAL A 207 -7.64 -1.65 14.27
C VAL A 207 -7.90 -1.72 15.77
N GLU A 208 -7.92 -2.92 16.35
CA GLU A 208 -8.05 -3.11 17.80
C GLU A 208 -6.86 -2.51 18.55
N ALA A 209 -5.65 -2.57 17.97
CA ALA A 209 -4.44 -2.03 18.57
C ALA A 209 -4.44 -0.50 18.68
N VAL A 210 -4.96 0.23 17.70
CA VAL A 210 -5.00 1.70 17.73
C VAL A 210 -6.37 2.26 18.13
N GLY A 211 -7.44 1.47 18.00
CA GLY A 211 -8.79 1.83 18.44
C GLY A 211 -9.61 2.66 17.43
N TYR A 212 -9.13 2.82 16.19
CA TYR A 212 -9.84 3.55 15.13
C TYR A 212 -9.44 3.06 13.73
N GLU A 213 -10.33 3.27 12.74
CA GLU A 213 -10.01 3.04 11.33
C GLU A 213 -8.95 4.04 10.87
N HIS A 214 -7.97 3.55 10.09
CA HIS A 214 -6.85 4.40 9.68
C HIS A 214 -6.26 3.98 8.34
N GLU A 215 -5.50 4.92 7.73
CA GLU A 215 -4.78 4.69 6.49
C GLU A 215 -3.77 3.54 6.64
N LEU A 216 -3.89 2.54 5.77
CA LEU A 216 -2.88 1.50 5.61
C LEU A 216 -1.91 1.88 4.51
N LEU A 217 -2.42 2.07 3.30
CA LEU A 217 -1.62 2.42 2.14
C LEU A 217 -2.19 3.64 1.42
N ASP A 218 -1.30 4.51 0.98
CA ASP A 218 -1.59 5.70 0.22
C ASP A 218 -0.72 5.77 -1.04
N ILE A 219 -1.18 6.50 -2.06
CA ILE A 219 -0.38 6.91 -3.21
C ILE A 219 0.30 8.22 -2.88
N PHE A 220 1.62 8.25 -3.02
CA PHE A 220 2.40 9.48 -2.98
C PHE A 220 2.97 9.85 -4.35
N PHE A 221 3.17 11.14 -4.56
CA PHE A 221 3.94 11.71 -5.67
C PHE A 221 5.00 12.67 -5.14
N GLY A 222 6.11 12.78 -5.86
CA GLY A 222 7.11 13.83 -5.61
C GLY A 222 6.57 15.22 -5.95
N GLU A 223 6.79 16.23 -5.09
CA GLU A 223 6.29 17.59 -5.30
C GLU A 223 6.77 18.18 -6.64
N LYS A 224 7.99 17.86 -7.06
CA LYS A 224 8.53 18.27 -8.36
C LYS A 224 7.66 17.75 -9.51
N PHE A 225 7.28 16.46 -9.48
CA PHE A 225 6.46 15.86 -10.52
C PHE A 225 5.05 16.44 -10.53
N LEU A 226 4.43 16.62 -9.34
CA LEU A 226 3.12 17.26 -9.18
C LEU A 226 3.06 18.65 -9.84
N LYS A 227 4.10 19.48 -9.58
CA LYS A 227 4.18 20.84 -10.12
C LYS A 227 4.44 20.87 -11.63
N SER A 228 5.24 19.95 -12.15
CA SER A 228 5.64 19.93 -13.57
C SER A 228 4.63 19.24 -14.48
N ASN A 229 3.83 18.30 -13.96
CA ASN A 229 2.93 17.45 -14.73
C ASN A 229 1.53 17.32 -14.11
N PRO A 230 0.87 18.42 -13.70
CA PRO A 230 -0.40 18.36 -12.96
C PRO A 230 -1.51 17.65 -13.74
N ASP A 231 -1.57 17.80 -15.07
CA ASP A 231 -2.59 17.18 -15.92
C ASP A 231 -2.38 15.67 -16.08
N ALA A 232 -1.12 15.21 -16.10
CA ALA A 232 -0.81 13.79 -16.12
C ALA A 232 -1.18 13.12 -14.78
N VAL A 233 -0.95 13.81 -13.65
CA VAL A 233 -1.36 13.33 -12.32
C VAL A 233 -2.90 13.25 -12.21
N ARG A 234 -3.63 14.26 -12.70
CA ARG A 234 -5.10 14.22 -12.74
C ARG A 234 -5.60 13.05 -13.58
N ALA A 235 -5.03 12.85 -14.76
CA ALA A 235 -5.40 11.77 -15.66
C ALA A 235 -5.12 10.38 -15.05
N PHE A 236 -3.98 10.23 -14.35
CA PHE A 236 -3.64 9.02 -13.61
C PHE A 236 -4.66 8.76 -12.50
N LEU A 237 -5.03 9.78 -11.72
CA LEU A 237 -5.99 9.65 -10.63
C LEU A 237 -7.44 9.45 -11.11
N GLU A 238 -7.82 10.01 -12.27
CA GLU A 238 -9.09 9.71 -12.94
C GLU A 238 -9.18 8.21 -13.26
N ASP A 239 -8.15 7.64 -13.91
CA ASP A 239 -8.08 6.21 -14.23
C ASP A 239 -8.01 5.36 -12.94
N TYR A 240 -7.21 5.75 -11.95
CA TYR A 240 -7.09 5.05 -10.67
C TYR A 240 -8.43 4.95 -9.93
N VAL A 241 -9.19 6.04 -9.84
CA VAL A 241 -10.52 6.05 -9.21
C VAL A 241 -11.51 5.18 -10.00
N ALA A 242 -11.48 5.24 -11.33
CA ALA A 242 -12.31 4.40 -12.18
C ALA A 242 -11.98 2.91 -11.99
N VAL A 243 -10.70 2.54 -11.94
CA VAL A 243 -10.23 1.18 -11.68
C VAL A 243 -10.59 0.72 -10.26
N THR A 244 -10.50 1.61 -9.26
CA THR A 244 -10.93 1.30 -7.89
C THR A 244 -12.42 0.96 -7.84
N ARG A 245 -13.27 1.76 -8.49
CA ARG A 245 -14.72 1.49 -8.59
C ARG A 245 -15.01 0.18 -9.33
N TYR A 246 -14.30 -0.07 -10.44
CA TYR A 246 -14.42 -1.33 -11.17
C TYR A 246 -14.03 -2.52 -10.28
N TYR A 247 -12.91 -2.43 -9.57
CA TYR A 247 -12.43 -3.46 -8.65
C TYR A 247 -13.47 -3.79 -7.58
N LEU A 248 -14.04 -2.77 -6.93
CA LEU A 248 -15.06 -2.94 -5.90
C LEU A 248 -16.36 -3.57 -6.44
N ALA A 249 -16.76 -3.20 -7.65
CA ALA A 249 -17.98 -3.72 -8.28
C ALA A 249 -17.79 -5.13 -8.89
N ASN A 250 -16.54 -5.52 -9.23
CA ASN A 250 -16.22 -6.75 -9.96
C ASN A 250 -15.07 -7.52 -9.31
N MET A 251 -15.03 -7.58 -7.97
CA MET A 251 -13.88 -8.06 -7.21
C MET A 251 -13.42 -9.47 -7.62
N GLU A 252 -14.33 -10.41 -7.82
CA GLU A 252 -13.99 -11.77 -8.24
C GLU A 252 -13.28 -11.77 -9.60
N GLN A 253 -13.82 -11.07 -10.59
CA GLN A 253 -13.22 -11.00 -11.93
C GLN A 253 -11.85 -10.27 -11.87
N ALA A 254 -11.76 -9.16 -11.14
CA ALA A 254 -10.51 -8.43 -10.96
C ALA A 254 -9.42 -9.30 -10.32
N LYS A 255 -9.76 -10.07 -9.27
CA LYS A 255 -8.83 -11.04 -8.65
C LYS A 255 -8.38 -12.12 -9.65
N ARG A 256 -9.26 -12.64 -10.50
CA ARG A 256 -8.91 -13.59 -11.57
C ARG A 256 -7.95 -12.96 -12.60
N ASP A 257 -8.21 -11.72 -13.02
CA ASP A 257 -7.36 -11.00 -13.97
C ASP A 257 -5.96 -10.76 -13.38
N LEU A 258 -5.86 -10.36 -12.11
CA LEU A 258 -4.58 -10.17 -11.41
C LEU A 258 -3.80 -11.48 -11.26
N HIS A 259 -4.48 -12.57 -10.93
CA HIS A 259 -3.85 -13.90 -10.85
C HIS A 259 -3.35 -14.35 -12.22
N LYS A 260 -4.16 -14.21 -13.28
CA LYS A 260 -3.80 -14.53 -14.67
C LYS A 260 -2.61 -13.70 -15.15
N ALA A 261 -2.53 -12.43 -14.77
CA ALA A 261 -1.44 -11.52 -15.11
C ALA A 261 -0.17 -11.73 -14.24
N GLY A 262 -0.21 -12.65 -13.25
CA GLY A 262 0.95 -13.02 -12.43
C GLY A 262 1.28 -12.04 -11.28
N PHE A 263 0.37 -11.10 -10.98
CA PHE A 263 0.55 -10.20 -9.83
C PHE A 263 0.39 -10.92 -8.49
N VAL A 264 -0.49 -11.92 -8.43
CA VAL A 264 -0.74 -12.75 -7.25
C VAL A 264 -0.44 -14.21 -7.59
N ARG A 265 0.37 -14.88 -6.75
CA ARG A 265 0.79 -16.27 -6.93
C ARG A 265 0.05 -17.26 -6.01
N THR A 266 -0.74 -16.74 -5.05
CA THR A 266 -1.59 -17.59 -4.19
C THR A 266 -2.56 -18.37 -5.08
N PRO A 267 -2.82 -19.68 -4.79
CA PRO A 267 -3.81 -20.45 -5.52
C PRO A 267 -5.13 -19.69 -5.62
N ILE A 268 -5.73 -19.69 -6.82
CA ILE A 268 -6.89 -18.84 -7.13
C ILE A 268 -8.09 -19.10 -6.23
N ASP A 269 -8.33 -20.34 -5.84
CA ASP A 269 -9.41 -20.75 -4.94
C ASP A 269 -9.25 -20.20 -3.51
N ILE A 270 -8.01 -20.02 -3.07
CA ILE A 270 -7.69 -19.34 -1.81
C ILE A 270 -7.85 -17.83 -2.00
N TYR A 271 -7.23 -17.25 -3.04
CA TYR A 271 -7.24 -15.81 -3.26
C TYR A 271 -8.66 -15.24 -3.44
N LEU A 272 -9.56 -15.97 -4.08
CA LEU A 272 -10.96 -15.53 -4.24
C LEU A 272 -11.73 -15.48 -2.92
N LYS A 273 -11.35 -16.28 -1.93
CA LYS A 273 -11.98 -16.32 -0.61
C LYS A 273 -11.43 -15.31 0.39
N ASN A 274 -10.28 -14.69 0.05
CA ASN A 274 -9.66 -13.71 0.95
C ASN A 274 -10.57 -12.50 1.11
N ALA A 275 -10.83 -12.12 2.35
CA ALA A 275 -11.41 -10.82 2.64
C ALA A 275 -10.44 -9.71 2.15
N ASP A 276 -11.00 -8.61 1.67
CA ASP A 276 -10.21 -7.47 1.21
C ASP A 276 -10.21 -6.34 2.25
N TRP A 277 -9.20 -5.50 2.20
CA TRP A 277 -9.20 -4.26 2.99
C TRP A 277 -10.32 -3.33 2.54
N LYS A 278 -10.76 -2.47 3.44
CA LYS A 278 -11.68 -1.39 3.09
C LYS A 278 -11.00 -0.43 2.12
N ARG A 279 -11.69 -0.09 1.04
CA ARG A 279 -11.20 0.84 0.00
C ARG A 279 -12.21 1.95 -0.21
N ALA A 280 -11.73 3.18 -0.27
CA ALA A 280 -12.56 4.34 -0.57
C ALA A 280 -12.84 4.38 -2.09
N PRO A 281 -14.11 4.34 -2.56
CA PRO A 281 -14.43 4.32 -3.99
C PRO A 281 -14.08 5.62 -4.72
N ASP A 282 -13.82 6.69 -3.99
CA ASP A 282 -13.33 7.99 -4.47
C ASP A 282 -11.84 8.23 -4.17
N ALA A 283 -11.16 7.24 -3.59
CA ALA A 283 -9.76 7.24 -3.19
C ALA A 283 -9.37 8.39 -2.24
N ARG A 284 -10.33 8.92 -1.45
CA ARG A 284 -10.04 10.01 -0.51
C ARG A 284 -9.29 9.51 0.72
N VAL A 285 -8.31 10.31 1.12
CA VAL A 285 -7.45 10.08 2.28
C VAL A 285 -8.14 10.57 3.55
N ASN A 286 -8.13 9.77 4.60
CA ASN A 286 -8.57 10.15 5.93
C ASN A 286 -7.43 10.90 6.67
N VAL A 287 -7.35 12.20 6.45
CA VAL A 287 -6.30 13.07 7.02
C VAL A 287 -6.28 13.03 8.54
N ASP A 288 -7.45 12.93 9.19
CA ASP A 288 -7.53 12.88 10.65
C ASP A 288 -6.93 11.59 11.21
N SER A 289 -7.04 10.48 10.51
CA SER A 289 -6.37 9.24 10.91
C SER A 289 -4.85 9.36 10.84
N LEU A 290 -4.32 10.00 9.79
CA LEU A 290 -2.87 10.29 9.66
C LEU A 290 -2.37 11.22 10.77
N LYS A 291 -3.16 12.24 11.17
CA LYS A 291 -2.83 13.12 12.31
C LYS A 291 -2.74 12.32 13.60
N LYS A 292 -3.70 11.44 13.87
CA LYS A 292 -3.70 10.56 15.06
C LYS A 292 -2.48 9.62 15.04
N LEU A 293 -2.14 9.02 13.88
CA LEU A 293 -0.95 8.20 13.73
C LEU A 293 0.33 9.01 14.02
N SER A 294 0.45 10.22 13.45
CA SER A 294 1.60 11.10 13.68
C SER A 294 1.76 11.46 15.16
N THR A 295 0.66 11.79 15.83
CA THR A 295 0.65 12.07 17.29
C THR A 295 1.08 10.82 18.08
N PHE A 296 0.57 9.64 17.74
CA PHE A 296 0.95 8.38 18.41
C PHE A 296 2.45 8.08 18.21
N MET A 297 2.98 8.29 17.02
CA MET A 297 4.41 8.13 16.69
C MET A 297 5.29 9.09 17.50
N LEU A 298 4.84 10.32 17.70
CA LEU A 298 5.55 11.34 18.49
C LEU A 298 5.49 11.04 20.00
N ASP A 299 4.27 10.93 20.53
CA ASP A 299 4.05 10.97 21.99
C ASP A 299 4.23 9.61 22.67
N LYS A 300 3.83 8.53 22.01
CA LYS A 300 3.85 7.16 22.59
C LYS A 300 5.08 6.36 22.18
N LEU A 301 5.50 6.48 20.94
CA LEU A 301 6.61 5.68 20.41
C LEU A 301 7.94 6.45 20.41
N GLN A 302 7.89 7.78 20.50
CA GLN A 302 9.07 8.65 20.40
C GLN A 302 9.87 8.40 19.11
N TRP A 303 9.13 8.10 18.03
CA TRP A 303 9.72 7.83 16.72
C TRP A 303 9.98 9.10 15.92
N LEU A 304 9.33 10.19 16.29
CA LEU A 304 9.50 11.52 15.70
C LEU A 304 10.14 12.45 16.75
N GLU A 305 11.06 13.29 16.32
CA GLU A 305 11.70 14.31 17.17
C GLU A 305 10.83 15.55 17.36
N LYS A 306 9.97 15.84 16.39
CA LYS A 306 9.07 17.00 16.37
C LYS A 306 7.78 16.67 15.59
N PRO A 307 6.70 17.44 15.82
CA PRO A 307 5.46 17.30 15.07
C PRO A 307 5.67 17.45 13.56
N VAL A 308 4.97 16.64 12.77
CA VAL A 308 4.93 16.73 11.30
C VAL A 308 3.66 17.45 10.88
N ASN A 309 3.76 18.38 9.93
CA ASN A 309 2.59 19.04 9.34
C ASN A 309 1.88 18.07 8.37
N VAL A 310 0.92 17.29 8.89
CA VAL A 310 0.16 16.30 8.14
C VAL A 310 -0.73 16.95 7.08
N ASP A 311 -1.38 18.09 7.40
CA ASP A 311 -2.19 18.81 6.39
C ASP A 311 -1.33 19.23 5.19
N GLY A 312 -0.10 19.68 5.46
CA GLY A 312 0.85 20.06 4.41
C GLY A 312 1.41 18.90 3.59
N MET A 313 1.25 17.64 4.04
CA MET A 313 1.73 16.47 3.29
C MET A 313 0.64 15.78 2.45
N VAL A 314 -0.62 16.20 2.54
CA VAL A 314 -1.73 15.64 1.76
C VAL A 314 -2.24 16.65 0.75
N ASP A 315 -2.41 16.25 -0.50
CA ASP A 315 -2.99 17.09 -1.57
C ASP A 315 -3.96 16.29 -2.43
N GLN A 316 -5.22 16.35 -2.06
CA GLN A 316 -6.32 15.68 -2.75
C GLN A 316 -6.93 16.52 -3.88
N SER A 317 -6.34 17.66 -4.23
CA SER A 317 -6.87 18.55 -5.29
C SER A 317 -6.74 17.98 -6.70
N TYR A 318 -5.94 16.92 -6.84
CA TYR A 318 -5.76 16.17 -8.09
C TYR A 318 -6.83 15.09 -8.30
N LEU A 319 -7.56 14.66 -7.26
CA LEU A 319 -8.62 13.66 -7.38
C LEU A 319 -9.82 14.22 -8.18
N PRO A 320 -10.51 13.39 -8.95
CA PRO A 320 -11.75 13.78 -9.62
C PRO A 320 -12.80 14.26 -8.60
N ARG A 321 -13.64 15.24 -9.04
CA ARG A 321 -14.73 15.81 -8.22
C ARG A 321 -15.92 14.87 -8.13
#